data_a40d88dfd4c6d0bb5c51abb35d4844ba
#
_entry.id   a40d88dfd4c6d0bb5c51abb35d4844ba
#
_cell.length_a   1.000
_cell.length_b   1.000
_cell.length_c   1.000
_cell.angle_alpha   90.00
_cell.angle_beta   90.00
_cell.angle_gamma   90.00
#
_symmetry.space_group_name_H-M   'P 1'
#
loop_
_entity.id
_entity.type
_entity.pdbx_description
1 polymer ?
#
loop_
_entity_poly.entity_id
_entity_poly.type
_entity_poly.pdbx_seq_one_letter_code
_entity_poly.pdbx_strand_id
1 'polypeptide(L)'
;MAKMIEASVAMLKVLEAWDIKQIYGYAGGSFNSTMHALDVEKNRLQYVQVRHEQVGALAAAADAKLTGKIGVAFGSAGPGAVNLLNGLYDAKEDHVPVLALVGQVAHTNMNYDYFQEFAEEPIFSDVAVFNRTVMTPESLPYVVDKAIRTAYRENGVAVVTIPNDFGDVEIPDE
;
A
#
# COMPACT_ATOMS: atom_id res chain seq x y z
N MET A 1 -10.90 6.87 -27.96
CA MET A 1 -10.46 5.74 -27.11
C MET A 1 -10.09 6.35 -25.75
N ALA A 2 -10.47 5.72 -24.64
CA ALA A 2 -10.03 6.18 -23.33
C ALA A 2 -8.48 6.13 -23.27
N LYS A 3 -7.87 7.09 -22.59
CA LYS A 3 -6.44 7.05 -22.33
C LYS A 3 -6.15 5.88 -21.41
N MET A 4 -5.11 5.11 -21.69
CA MET A 4 -4.69 3.98 -20.86
C MET A 4 -3.47 4.40 -20.03
N ILE A 5 -3.39 3.91 -18.80
CA ILE A 5 -2.26 4.12 -17.88
C ILE A 5 -2.00 2.83 -17.08
N GLU A 6 -0.79 2.63 -16.60
CA GLU A 6 -0.48 1.52 -15.69
C GLU A 6 -1.30 1.62 -14.39
N ALA A 7 -1.76 0.49 -13.86
CA ALA A 7 -2.56 0.44 -12.64
C ALA A 7 -1.80 1.02 -11.43
N SER A 8 -0.47 0.83 -11.36
CA SER A 8 0.38 1.46 -10.34
C SER A 8 0.39 2.99 -10.46
N VAL A 9 0.44 3.55 -11.68
CA VAL A 9 0.33 5.01 -11.89
C VAL A 9 -1.04 5.52 -11.46
N ALA A 10 -2.12 4.80 -11.82
CA ALA A 10 -3.48 5.15 -11.39
C ALA A 10 -3.60 5.13 -9.84
N MET A 11 -3.01 4.14 -9.18
CA MET A 11 -2.95 4.08 -7.71
C MET A 11 -2.24 5.31 -7.13
N LEU A 12 -1.08 5.70 -7.67
CA LEU A 12 -0.36 6.89 -7.17
C LEU A 12 -1.15 8.17 -7.38
N LYS A 13 -1.89 8.31 -8.48
CA LYS A 13 -2.82 9.45 -8.69
C LYS A 13 -3.91 9.51 -7.60
N VAL A 14 -4.40 8.38 -7.13
CA VAL A 14 -5.34 8.34 -5.99
C VAL A 14 -4.66 8.89 -4.74
N LEU A 15 -3.43 8.45 -4.42
CA LEU A 15 -2.69 8.98 -3.27
C LEU A 15 -2.48 10.50 -3.37
N GLU A 16 -2.15 11.00 -4.56
CA GLU A 16 -2.01 12.44 -4.80
C GLU A 16 -3.32 13.21 -4.65
N ALA A 17 -4.43 12.65 -5.11
CA ALA A 17 -5.76 13.27 -4.97
C ALA A 17 -6.18 13.41 -3.49
N TRP A 18 -5.66 12.54 -2.62
CA TRP A 18 -5.81 12.62 -1.17
C TRP A 18 -4.78 13.53 -0.49
N ASP A 19 -4.00 14.28 -1.27
CA ASP A 19 -2.93 15.19 -0.78
C ASP A 19 -1.82 14.48 0.01
N ILE A 20 -1.61 13.19 -0.24
CA ILE A 20 -0.50 12.43 0.31
C ILE A 20 0.78 12.91 -0.39
N LYS A 21 1.80 13.26 0.39
CA LYS A 21 3.05 13.85 -0.12
C LYS A 21 4.20 12.86 -0.15
N GLN A 22 4.16 11.85 0.70
CA GLN A 22 5.25 10.91 0.85
C GLN A 22 4.76 9.52 1.22
N ILE A 23 5.53 8.53 0.80
CA ILE A 23 5.33 7.14 1.16
C ILE A 23 6.64 6.57 1.73
N TYR A 24 6.51 5.74 2.76
CA TYR A 24 7.64 5.14 3.46
C TYR A 24 7.72 3.65 3.17
N GLY A 25 8.90 3.14 2.81
CA GLY A 25 9.02 1.71 2.61
C GLY A 25 10.42 1.24 2.23
N TYR A 26 10.55 -0.06 2.09
CA TYR A 26 11.75 -0.71 1.59
C TYR A 26 11.41 -1.43 0.28
N ALA A 27 12.12 -1.07 -0.80
CA ALA A 27 11.87 -1.63 -2.12
C ALA A 27 12.15 -3.13 -2.14
N GLY A 28 11.23 -3.89 -2.73
CA GLY A 28 11.35 -5.32 -2.92
C GLY A 28 10.63 -5.75 -4.19
N GLY A 29 10.88 -6.97 -4.66
CA GLY A 29 10.45 -7.46 -5.98
C GLY A 29 8.95 -7.33 -6.27
N SER A 30 8.10 -7.43 -5.26
CA SER A 30 6.65 -7.28 -5.44
C SER A 30 6.16 -5.83 -5.62
N PHE A 31 7.07 -4.84 -5.52
CA PHE A 31 6.77 -3.42 -5.70
C PHE A 31 7.50 -2.79 -6.90
N ASN A 32 8.06 -3.57 -7.82
CA ASN A 32 8.81 -3.03 -8.97
C ASN A 32 7.97 -2.07 -9.81
N SER A 33 6.72 -2.39 -10.13
CA SER A 33 5.80 -1.53 -10.85
C SER A 33 5.50 -0.23 -10.10
N THR A 34 5.28 -0.31 -8.80
CA THR A 34 5.08 0.89 -7.96
C THR A 34 6.34 1.76 -7.91
N MET A 35 7.52 1.16 -7.85
CA MET A 35 8.78 1.91 -7.89
C MET A 35 8.99 2.59 -9.25
N HIS A 36 8.62 1.92 -10.35
CA HIS A 36 8.61 2.53 -11.68
C HIS A 36 7.63 3.71 -11.74
N ALA A 37 6.41 3.50 -11.28
CA ALA A 37 5.39 4.56 -11.24
C ALA A 37 5.85 5.78 -10.41
N LEU A 38 6.51 5.56 -9.27
CA LEU A 38 7.11 6.63 -8.46
C LEU A 38 8.22 7.39 -9.19
N ASP A 39 8.99 6.76 -10.06
CA ASP A 39 9.98 7.44 -10.89
C ASP A 39 9.33 8.32 -11.95
N VAL A 40 8.22 7.86 -12.54
CA VAL A 40 7.41 8.62 -13.50
C VAL A 40 6.73 9.82 -12.84
N GLU A 41 6.17 9.65 -11.64
CA GLU A 41 5.41 10.67 -10.88
C GLU A 41 6.28 11.38 -9.81
N LYS A 42 7.60 11.28 -9.90
CA LYS A 42 8.57 11.72 -8.88
C LYS A 42 8.47 13.18 -8.40
N ASN A 43 7.83 14.04 -9.17
CA ASN A 43 7.66 15.44 -8.79
C ASN A 43 6.47 15.69 -7.86
N ARG A 44 5.64 14.69 -7.63
CA ARG A 44 4.37 14.81 -6.89
C ARG A 44 4.36 14.02 -5.59
N LEU A 45 4.92 12.84 -5.58
CA LEU A 45 4.93 11.93 -4.44
C LEU A 45 6.38 11.53 -4.09
N GLN A 46 6.80 11.85 -2.87
CA GLN A 46 8.15 11.52 -2.41
C GLN A 46 8.22 10.09 -1.88
N TYR A 47 9.11 9.29 -2.44
CA TYR A 47 9.50 8.02 -1.84
C TYR A 47 10.57 8.23 -0.77
N VAL A 48 10.29 7.83 0.47
CA VAL A 48 11.21 7.85 1.59
C VAL A 48 11.69 6.44 1.87
N GLN A 49 12.88 6.12 1.39
CA GLN A 49 13.46 4.80 1.60
C GLN A 49 13.88 4.62 3.06
N VAL A 50 13.41 3.53 3.66
CA VAL A 50 13.84 3.06 4.99
C VAL A 50 14.76 1.85 4.86
N ARG A 51 15.36 1.41 5.97
CA ARG A 51 16.21 0.21 6.00
C ARG A 51 15.50 -1.04 6.51
N HIS A 52 14.27 -0.88 6.99
CA HIS A 52 13.42 -1.93 7.51
C HIS A 52 11.99 -1.45 7.48
N GLU A 53 11.04 -2.27 7.07
CA GLU A 53 9.63 -1.89 6.87
C GLU A 53 8.96 -1.40 8.15
N GLN A 54 9.33 -1.97 9.30
CA GLN A 54 8.87 -1.49 10.61
C GLN A 54 9.13 0.02 10.79
N VAL A 55 10.32 0.49 10.40
CA VAL A 55 10.65 1.92 10.48
C VAL A 55 9.75 2.74 9.56
N GLY A 56 9.43 2.21 8.38
CA GLY A 56 8.49 2.84 7.45
C GLY A 56 7.09 2.97 8.03
N ALA A 57 6.58 1.90 8.65
CA ALA A 57 5.27 1.92 9.28
C ALA A 57 5.21 2.87 10.50
N LEU A 58 6.27 2.89 11.34
CA LEU A 58 6.39 3.85 12.45
C LEU A 58 6.48 5.30 11.95
N ALA A 59 7.20 5.55 10.84
CA ALA A 59 7.28 6.87 10.24
C ALA A 59 5.91 7.33 9.70
N ALA A 60 5.16 6.43 9.04
CA ALA A 60 3.81 6.71 8.58
C ALA A 60 2.85 7.00 9.76
N ALA A 61 2.95 6.24 10.85
CA ALA A 61 2.17 6.49 12.06
C ALA A 61 2.52 7.85 12.69
N ALA A 62 3.82 8.18 12.79
CA ALA A 62 4.28 9.47 13.29
C ALA A 62 3.80 10.64 12.41
N ASP A 63 3.88 10.49 11.09
CA ASP A 63 3.37 11.48 10.13
C ASP A 63 1.88 11.74 10.35
N ALA A 64 1.09 10.66 10.48
CA ALA A 64 -0.34 10.77 10.78
C ALA A 64 -0.63 11.48 12.11
N LYS A 65 0.11 11.15 13.17
CA LYS A 65 -0.01 11.79 14.49
C LYS A 65 0.31 13.30 14.46
N LEU A 66 1.33 13.69 13.71
CA LEU A 66 1.81 15.08 13.66
C LEU A 66 1.00 15.95 12.71
N THR A 67 0.49 15.39 11.61
CA THR A 67 -0.16 16.17 10.56
C THR A 67 -1.68 16.08 10.58
N GLY A 68 -2.24 15.07 11.23
CA GLY A 68 -3.67 14.71 11.13
C GLY A 68 -4.07 14.15 9.76
N LYS A 69 -3.10 13.89 8.88
CA LYS A 69 -3.32 13.27 7.56
C LYS A 69 -2.94 11.81 7.60
N ILE A 70 -3.46 11.03 6.63
CA ILE A 70 -3.10 9.61 6.52
C ILE A 70 -1.62 9.44 6.20
N GLY A 71 -0.92 8.62 6.98
CA GLY A 71 0.43 8.18 6.66
C GLY A 71 0.40 6.95 5.75
N VAL A 72 1.38 6.79 4.86
CA VAL A 72 1.44 5.67 3.92
C VAL A 72 2.75 4.92 4.05
N ALA A 73 2.66 3.62 4.31
CA ALA A 73 3.82 2.73 4.31
C ALA A 73 3.60 1.56 3.36
N PHE A 74 4.68 0.96 2.89
CA PHE A 74 4.61 -0.26 2.09
C PHE A 74 5.67 -1.28 2.47
N GLY A 75 5.36 -2.56 2.25
CA GLY A 75 6.26 -3.68 2.43
C GLY A 75 6.06 -4.75 1.36
N SER A 76 7.17 -5.33 0.90
CA SER A 76 7.15 -6.39 -0.09
C SER A 76 6.47 -7.66 0.44
N ALA A 77 6.12 -8.58 -0.45
CA ALA A 77 5.46 -9.84 -0.11
C ALA A 77 6.18 -10.62 1.00
N GLY A 78 5.41 -11.30 1.81
CA GLY A 78 5.93 -12.17 2.88
C GLY A 78 6.60 -11.41 4.00
N PRO A 79 7.92 -11.57 4.22
CA PRO A 79 8.61 -10.95 5.36
C PRO A 79 8.52 -9.43 5.38
N GLY A 80 8.51 -8.75 4.22
CA GLY A 80 8.35 -7.30 4.15
C GLY A 80 6.99 -6.84 4.68
N ALA A 81 5.93 -7.58 4.35
CA ALA A 81 4.59 -7.34 4.87
C ALA A 81 4.53 -7.54 6.40
N VAL A 82 5.06 -8.65 6.90
CA VAL A 82 5.08 -8.97 8.33
C VAL A 82 5.85 -7.91 9.14
N ASN A 83 6.94 -7.40 8.61
CA ASN A 83 7.75 -6.37 9.26
C ASN A 83 6.99 -5.05 9.51
N LEU A 84 5.93 -4.74 8.75
CA LEU A 84 5.11 -3.55 8.97
C LEU A 84 4.34 -3.59 10.30
N LEU A 85 4.00 -4.78 10.81
CA LEU A 85 3.05 -4.97 11.92
C LEU A 85 3.36 -4.11 13.15
N ASN A 86 4.60 -4.02 13.59
CA ASN A 86 4.94 -3.22 14.78
C ASN A 86 4.54 -1.76 14.66
N GLY A 87 4.81 -1.14 13.51
CA GLY A 87 4.43 0.24 13.27
C GLY A 87 2.92 0.41 13.03
N LEU A 88 2.27 -0.60 12.46
CA LEU A 88 0.81 -0.58 12.28
C LEU A 88 0.07 -0.74 13.61
N TYR A 89 0.61 -1.50 14.58
CA TYR A 89 0.05 -1.55 15.93
C TYR A 89 0.20 -0.22 16.66
N ASP A 90 1.31 0.49 16.48
CA ASP A 90 1.47 1.85 17.00
C ASP A 90 0.40 2.81 16.48
N ALA A 91 0.09 2.73 15.18
CA ALA A 91 -0.99 3.51 14.58
C ALA A 91 -2.38 3.10 15.08
N LYS A 92 -2.63 1.78 15.24
CA LYS A 92 -3.88 1.25 15.77
C LYS A 92 -4.15 1.73 17.19
N GLU A 93 -3.19 1.59 18.09
CA GLU A 93 -3.35 1.95 19.51
C GLU A 93 -3.54 3.46 19.71
N ASP A 94 -2.94 4.28 18.85
CA ASP A 94 -3.12 5.73 18.88
C ASP A 94 -4.27 6.24 18.01
N HIS A 95 -5.04 5.33 17.41
CA HIS A 95 -6.21 5.65 16.58
C HIS A 95 -5.92 6.68 15.48
N VAL A 96 -4.84 6.49 14.73
CA VAL A 96 -4.47 7.37 13.61
C VAL A 96 -4.59 6.67 12.26
N PRO A 97 -5.00 7.39 11.20
CA PRO A 97 -5.18 6.78 9.88
C PRO A 97 -3.82 6.45 9.25
N VAL A 98 -3.62 5.18 8.92
CA VAL A 98 -2.46 4.70 8.16
C VAL A 98 -2.92 3.77 7.04
N LEU A 99 -2.40 3.97 5.83
CA LEU A 99 -2.51 3.04 4.72
C LEU A 99 -1.24 2.20 4.63
N ALA A 100 -1.38 0.90 4.72
CA ALA A 100 -0.34 -0.06 4.42
C ALA A 100 -0.58 -0.69 3.04
N LEU A 101 0.33 -0.47 2.10
CA LEU A 101 0.36 -1.17 0.82
C LEU A 101 1.26 -2.39 0.97
N VAL A 102 0.70 -3.56 0.76
CA VAL A 102 1.37 -4.85 0.98
C VAL A 102 1.50 -5.57 -0.34
N GLY A 103 2.71 -5.96 -0.69
CA GLY A 103 2.94 -6.77 -1.89
C GLY A 103 2.54 -8.22 -1.68
N GLN A 104 2.09 -8.87 -2.75
CA GLN A 104 1.83 -10.29 -2.83
C GLN A 104 2.55 -10.88 -4.06
N VAL A 105 2.70 -12.19 -4.11
CA VAL A 105 3.17 -12.88 -5.31
C VAL A 105 2.20 -12.66 -6.48
N ALA A 106 2.61 -12.98 -7.72
CA ALA A 106 1.72 -12.89 -8.87
C ALA A 106 0.40 -13.65 -8.62
N HIS A 107 -0.74 -13.08 -9.06
CA HIS A 107 -2.04 -13.70 -8.80
C HIS A 107 -2.14 -15.13 -9.31
N THR A 108 -1.42 -15.46 -10.39
CA THR A 108 -1.33 -16.81 -10.96
C THR A 108 -0.54 -17.80 -10.09
N ASN A 109 0.24 -17.31 -9.14
CA ASN A 109 1.07 -18.09 -8.22
C ASN A 109 0.47 -18.20 -6.82
N MET A 110 -0.62 -17.50 -6.55
CA MET A 110 -1.29 -17.53 -5.24
C MET A 110 -1.88 -18.92 -4.97
N ASN A 111 -1.78 -19.38 -3.72
CA ASN A 111 -2.23 -20.68 -3.22
C ASN A 111 -1.39 -21.88 -3.74
N TYR A 112 -0.14 -21.63 -4.11
CA TYR A 112 0.81 -22.66 -4.55
C TYR A 112 2.00 -22.81 -3.59
N ASP A 113 1.96 -22.19 -2.40
CA ASP A 113 3.10 -22.11 -1.47
C ASP A 113 4.34 -21.51 -2.17
N TYR A 114 4.10 -20.50 -2.99
CA TYR A 114 5.17 -19.85 -3.76
C TYR A 114 6.13 -19.09 -2.84
N PHE A 115 7.38 -18.91 -3.30
CA PHE A 115 8.38 -18.18 -2.52
C PHE A 115 7.89 -16.79 -2.09
N GLN A 116 7.93 -16.51 -0.80
CA GLN A 116 7.40 -15.29 -0.14
C GLN A 116 5.87 -15.15 -0.18
N GLU A 117 5.13 -16.14 -0.59
CA GLU A 117 3.68 -16.12 -0.44
C GLU A 117 3.29 -16.22 1.04
N PHE A 118 2.35 -15.41 1.44
CA PHE A 118 1.75 -15.40 2.78
C PHE A 118 0.24 -15.25 2.67
N ALA A 119 -0.47 -15.71 3.69
CA ALA A 119 -1.88 -15.40 3.87
C ALA A 119 -1.99 -14.04 4.59
N GLU A 120 -1.86 -12.93 3.85
CA GLU A 120 -1.80 -11.59 4.43
C GLU A 120 -3.08 -11.21 5.16
N GLU A 121 -4.26 -11.58 4.66
CA GLU A 121 -5.53 -11.21 5.32
C GLU A 121 -5.61 -11.71 6.78
N PRO A 122 -5.30 -12.95 7.13
CA PRO A 122 -5.25 -13.39 8.52
C PRO A 122 -4.22 -12.65 9.38
N ILE A 123 -3.04 -12.33 8.81
CA ILE A 123 -1.97 -11.66 9.56
C ILE A 123 -2.39 -10.25 9.99
N PHE A 124 -3.08 -9.51 9.14
CA PHE A 124 -3.51 -8.14 9.41
C PHE A 124 -4.91 -8.03 10.01
N SER A 125 -5.61 -9.14 10.25
CA SER A 125 -7.02 -9.14 10.67
C SER A 125 -7.28 -8.39 11.97
N ASP A 126 -6.36 -8.44 12.93
CA ASP A 126 -6.52 -7.73 14.20
C ASP A 126 -6.13 -6.26 14.11
N VAL A 127 -5.11 -5.92 13.34
CA VAL A 127 -4.57 -4.55 13.30
C VAL A 127 -5.38 -3.62 12.40
N ALA A 128 -6.08 -4.15 11.39
CA ALA A 128 -6.67 -3.37 10.32
C ALA A 128 -8.20 -3.22 10.43
N VAL A 129 -8.69 -1.98 10.26
CA VAL A 129 -10.12 -1.66 10.08
C VAL A 129 -10.59 -1.91 8.64
N PHE A 130 -9.65 -1.99 7.71
CA PHE A 130 -9.86 -2.39 6.31
C PHE A 130 -8.71 -3.29 5.88
N ASN A 131 -9.01 -4.49 5.38
CA ASN A 131 -8.00 -5.45 4.99
C ASN A 131 -8.51 -6.22 3.77
N ARG A 132 -7.96 -5.95 2.58
CA ARG A 132 -8.42 -6.53 1.31
C ARG A 132 -7.28 -6.76 0.35
N THR A 133 -7.37 -7.88 -0.37
CA THR A 133 -6.54 -8.17 -1.54
C THR A 133 -7.20 -7.63 -2.80
N VAL A 134 -6.43 -6.96 -3.64
CA VAL A 134 -6.86 -6.50 -4.97
C VAL A 134 -7.04 -7.72 -5.88
N MET A 135 -8.20 -7.82 -6.53
CA MET A 135 -8.57 -9.00 -7.31
C MET A 135 -8.41 -8.81 -8.83
N THR A 136 -8.34 -7.57 -9.30
CA THR A 136 -8.08 -7.23 -10.70
C THR A 136 -7.29 -5.92 -10.79
N PRO A 137 -6.47 -5.71 -11.84
CA PRO A 137 -5.72 -4.47 -12.01
C PRO A 137 -6.62 -3.22 -12.01
N GLU A 138 -7.78 -3.28 -12.66
CA GLU A 138 -8.73 -2.17 -12.75
C GLU A 138 -9.30 -1.77 -11.39
N SER A 139 -9.39 -2.72 -10.47
CA SER A 139 -9.92 -2.45 -9.13
C SER A 139 -8.91 -1.79 -8.20
N LEU A 140 -7.61 -1.77 -8.52
CA LEU A 140 -6.55 -1.27 -7.65
C LEU A 140 -6.78 0.17 -7.17
N PRO A 141 -6.99 1.17 -8.05
CA PRO A 141 -7.21 2.55 -7.60
C PRO A 141 -8.48 2.69 -6.74
N TYR A 142 -9.55 1.98 -7.09
CA TYR A 142 -10.79 1.99 -6.32
C TYR A 142 -10.62 1.39 -4.91
N VAL A 143 -9.93 0.26 -4.80
CA VAL A 143 -9.68 -0.40 -3.50
C VAL A 143 -8.83 0.49 -2.60
N VAL A 144 -7.81 1.17 -3.17
CA VAL A 144 -6.96 2.12 -2.43
C VAL A 144 -7.77 3.34 -1.96
N ASP A 145 -8.59 3.95 -2.82
CA ASP A 145 -9.47 5.05 -2.42
C ASP A 145 -10.41 4.64 -1.27
N LYS A 146 -11.04 3.48 -1.39
CA LYS A 146 -11.92 2.94 -0.35
C LYS A 146 -11.18 2.66 0.95
N ALA A 147 -9.94 2.16 0.87
CA ALA A 147 -9.08 1.93 2.04
C ALA A 147 -8.79 3.25 2.78
N ILE A 148 -8.41 4.30 2.05
CA ILE A 148 -8.13 5.63 2.61
C ILE A 148 -9.38 6.20 3.29
N ARG A 149 -10.54 6.16 2.62
CA ARG A 149 -11.83 6.60 3.20
C ARG A 149 -12.15 5.87 4.50
N THR A 150 -11.90 4.55 4.52
CA THR A 150 -12.19 3.73 5.70
C THR A 150 -11.20 4.06 6.83
N ALA A 151 -9.90 4.22 6.53
CA ALA A 151 -8.89 4.60 7.52
C ALA A 151 -9.25 5.92 8.21
N TYR A 152 -9.68 6.94 7.45
CA TYR A 152 -10.13 8.20 8.03
C TYR A 152 -11.42 8.07 8.83
N ARG A 153 -12.41 7.34 8.32
CA ARG A 153 -13.71 7.18 9.01
C ARG A 153 -13.58 6.48 10.34
N GLU A 154 -12.74 5.43 10.39
CA GLU A 154 -12.57 4.59 11.57
C GLU A 154 -11.38 5.03 12.45
N ASN A 155 -10.58 6.02 12.02
CA ASN A 155 -9.33 6.42 12.64
C ASN A 155 -8.43 5.21 12.91
N GLY A 156 -8.06 4.49 11.86
CA GLY A 156 -7.32 3.24 12.00
C GLY A 156 -6.53 2.84 10.76
N VAL A 157 -5.97 1.65 10.84
CA VAL A 157 -5.10 1.10 9.81
C VAL A 157 -5.92 0.46 8.69
N ALA A 158 -5.64 0.84 7.44
CA ALA A 158 -6.14 0.16 6.26
C ALA A 158 -5.00 -0.60 5.56
N VAL A 159 -5.23 -1.85 5.21
CA VAL A 159 -4.28 -2.70 4.50
C VAL A 159 -4.84 -3.06 3.12
N VAL A 160 -4.03 -2.85 2.09
CA VAL A 160 -4.33 -3.24 0.71
C VAL A 160 -3.21 -4.15 0.22
N THR A 161 -3.55 -5.40 -0.05
CA THR A 161 -2.62 -6.39 -0.61
C THR A 161 -2.70 -6.38 -2.13
N ILE A 162 -1.55 -6.25 -2.80
CA ILE A 162 -1.44 -6.04 -4.24
C ILE A 162 -0.61 -7.16 -4.86
N PRO A 163 -1.20 -8.02 -5.72
CA PRO A 163 -0.45 -8.98 -6.53
C PRO A 163 0.57 -8.25 -7.41
N ASN A 164 1.81 -8.77 -7.47
CA ASN A 164 2.93 -8.06 -8.10
C ASN A 164 2.83 -7.92 -9.63
N ASP A 165 1.98 -8.70 -10.27
CA ASP A 165 1.71 -8.69 -11.71
C ASP A 165 0.55 -7.75 -12.11
N PHE A 166 -0.05 -7.02 -11.17
CA PHE A 166 -1.15 -6.11 -11.48
C PHE A 166 -0.68 -4.70 -11.82
N GLY A 167 0.41 -4.25 -11.22
CA GLY A 167 0.83 -2.86 -11.31
C GLY A 167 1.24 -2.39 -12.71
N ASP A 168 1.79 -3.28 -13.54
CA ASP A 168 2.23 -2.98 -14.92
C ASP A 168 1.11 -3.11 -15.96
N VAL A 169 -0.08 -3.54 -15.55
CA VAL A 169 -1.22 -3.71 -16.46
C VAL A 169 -1.83 -2.35 -16.79
N GLU A 170 -2.04 -2.08 -18.08
CA GLU A 170 -2.74 -0.88 -18.54
C GLU A 170 -4.23 -0.96 -18.27
N ILE A 171 -4.76 0.06 -17.62
CA ILE A 171 -6.18 0.23 -17.29
C ILE A 171 -6.68 1.59 -17.83
N PRO A 172 -8.00 1.81 -17.99
CA PRO A 172 -8.54 3.13 -18.36
C PRO A 172 -8.16 4.21 -17.33
N ASP A 173 -7.73 5.38 -17.81
CA ASP A 173 -7.47 6.58 -16.99
C ASP A 173 -8.81 7.30 -16.74
N GLU A 174 -9.55 6.87 -15.69
CA GLU A 174 -10.85 7.40 -15.32
C GLU A 174 -10.80 8.36 -14.12
#